data_2a6c797057623a6769c4b245ca82cb4c
#
_entry.id   2a6c797057623a6769c4b245ca82cb4c
#
_cell.length_a   1.000
_cell.length_b   1.000
_cell.length_c   1.000
_cell.angle_alpha   90.00
_cell.angle_beta   90.00
_cell.angle_gamma   90.00
#
_symmetry.space_group_name_H-M   'P 1'
#
loop_
_entity.id
_entity.type
_entity.pdbx_description
1 polymer ?
#
loop_
_entity_poly.entity_id
_entity_poly.type
_entity_poly.pdbx_seq_one_letter_code
_entity_poly.pdbx_strand_id
1 'polypeptide(L)'
;MEKKANHFSGQLGFVLAAAGSAVGVGNLWRFPYLAAKDGGGLFLIIYLVLVLTFGFTLLTSDIAIGRRTKQSAIGAYEKMRPKWKFLGILTFLVPVLIMTYYAVIGGWITKYAVVYFTGQAQAAAEDSYFTTFITSPVSPVVFALLFMGVTAFIVYNGVQDGIENVSKWMMPVLLVLVVVIAVYSLTLKHTDASGITRTGWQGFLYYLTPNCEGLSVQRFLQILLDAMSQMFFSLSVSMGIMITYGSYVKPDVDLNKAVNQIEIFDTGVAFLAGAMIIPAVYVFSGTEGMGAGPSLMFVSLPKVFAAMGKAGTFVGILFFVTAIFATLSSCISVLESITANCMEIFHAGRRKTVLILSAIYLAASAIIALGYSIFYVEVKLPNGSVGQLLDIMDYISNSVMMPFIALLSTLLIGWIMTPDYVIDEMERNGEHFRRKKLYRVMIRYVAPVMMLVLFLQSTGILS
;
A
#
# COMPACT_ATOMS: atom_id res chain seq x y z
N MET A 1 10.50 21.83 -29.15
CA MET A 1 10.47 21.35 -27.77
C MET A 1 10.48 19.83 -27.84
N GLU A 2 11.59 19.21 -27.50
CA GLU A 2 11.68 17.75 -27.40
C GLU A 2 10.60 17.23 -26.47
N LYS A 3 9.83 16.23 -26.92
CA LYS A 3 8.92 15.47 -26.03
C LYS A 3 9.81 14.88 -24.94
N LYS A 4 9.85 15.49 -23.76
CA LYS A 4 10.49 14.87 -22.58
C LYS A 4 9.93 13.45 -22.45
N ALA A 5 10.81 12.48 -22.52
CA ALA A 5 10.43 11.10 -22.62
C ALA A 5 9.72 10.64 -21.33
N ASN A 6 8.55 10.02 -21.49
CA ASN A 6 7.79 9.39 -20.40
C ASN A 6 8.44 8.05 -19.99
N HIS A 7 9.71 8.08 -19.55
CA HIS A 7 10.40 6.89 -19.06
C HIS A 7 11.30 7.26 -17.87
N PHE A 8 11.59 6.29 -17.02
CA PHE A 8 12.56 6.44 -15.92
C PHE A 8 13.98 6.64 -16.46
N SER A 9 14.82 7.34 -15.72
CA SER A 9 16.22 7.61 -16.10
C SER A 9 17.05 6.32 -16.14
N GLY A 10 16.75 5.35 -15.26
CA GLY A 10 17.43 4.05 -15.16
C GLY A 10 16.80 3.15 -14.11
N GLN A 11 17.47 2.04 -13.80
CA GLN A 11 16.97 1.03 -12.86
C GLN A 11 16.68 1.60 -11.47
N LEU A 12 17.58 2.41 -10.89
CA LEU A 12 17.41 2.94 -9.55
C LEU A 12 16.15 3.83 -9.43
N GLY A 13 15.91 4.72 -10.44
CA GLY A 13 14.73 5.57 -10.45
C GLY A 13 13.44 4.77 -10.52
N PHE A 14 13.41 3.74 -11.37
CA PHE A 14 12.28 2.81 -11.45
C PHE A 14 12.04 2.07 -10.12
N VAL A 15 13.10 1.47 -9.56
CA VAL A 15 12.98 0.69 -8.31
C VAL A 15 12.47 1.56 -7.16
N LEU A 16 13.01 2.77 -6.99
CA LEU A 16 12.58 3.65 -5.89
C LEU A 16 11.15 4.17 -6.09
N ALA A 17 10.73 4.44 -7.33
CA ALA A 17 9.35 4.82 -7.61
C ALA A 17 8.37 3.65 -7.37
N ALA A 18 8.71 2.44 -7.84
CA ALA A 18 7.88 1.25 -7.65
C ALA A 18 7.85 0.80 -6.18
N ALA A 19 9.00 0.83 -5.48
CA ALA A 19 9.07 0.57 -4.05
C ALA A 19 8.28 1.62 -3.26
N GLY A 20 8.32 2.91 -3.67
CA GLY A 20 7.50 3.96 -3.08
C GLY A 20 6.00 3.77 -3.31
N SER A 21 5.61 3.14 -4.41
CA SER A 21 4.22 2.71 -4.62
C SER A 21 3.82 1.58 -3.69
N ALA A 22 4.71 0.61 -3.50
CA ALA A 22 4.49 -0.55 -2.65
C ALA A 22 4.47 -0.18 -1.17
N VAL A 23 5.43 0.62 -0.70
CA VAL A 23 5.48 1.11 0.68
C VAL A 23 4.41 2.18 0.89
N GLY A 24 3.31 1.78 1.51
CA GLY A 24 2.16 2.64 1.77
C GLY A 24 1.71 2.62 3.23
N VAL A 25 0.56 3.21 3.46
CA VAL A 25 -0.07 3.22 4.78
C VAL A 25 -0.33 1.81 5.31
N GLY A 26 -0.58 0.84 4.42
CA GLY A 26 -0.77 -0.56 4.78
C GLY A 26 0.40 -1.18 5.54
N ASN A 27 1.65 -0.78 5.24
CA ASN A 27 2.85 -1.21 5.96
C ASN A 27 2.93 -0.61 7.37
N LEU A 28 2.31 0.58 7.60
CA LEU A 28 2.40 1.31 8.86
C LEU A 28 1.25 1.02 9.84
N TRP A 29 0.08 0.57 9.38
CA TRP A 29 -1.01 0.27 10.32
C TRP A 29 -1.53 -1.16 10.20
N ARG A 30 -1.78 -1.65 8.95
CA ARG A 30 -2.41 -2.96 8.76
C ARG A 30 -1.43 -4.10 9.02
N PHE A 31 -0.21 -3.99 8.51
CA PHE A 31 0.81 -5.02 8.71
C PHE A 31 1.16 -5.23 10.19
N PRO A 32 1.49 -4.18 11.00
CA PRO A 32 1.74 -4.36 12.42
C PRO A 32 0.55 -4.93 13.19
N TYR A 33 -0.66 -4.47 12.87
CA TYR A 33 -1.88 -5.00 13.46
C TYR A 33 -2.06 -6.49 13.18
N LEU A 34 -1.95 -6.90 11.91
CA LEU A 34 -2.10 -8.32 11.54
C LEU A 34 -0.99 -9.18 12.15
N ALA A 35 0.24 -8.71 12.14
CA ALA A 35 1.35 -9.43 12.75
C ALA A 35 1.12 -9.66 14.25
N ALA A 36 0.65 -8.65 14.99
CA ALA A 36 0.33 -8.80 16.41
C ALA A 36 -0.87 -9.71 16.66
N LYS A 37 -1.94 -9.59 15.87
CA LYS A 37 -3.18 -10.38 15.95
C LYS A 37 -2.95 -11.86 15.60
N ASP A 38 -2.13 -12.14 14.59
CA ASP A 38 -2.03 -13.42 13.92
C ASP A 38 -0.78 -14.23 14.32
N GLY A 39 -0.34 -14.05 15.55
CA GLY A 39 0.68 -14.88 16.18
C GLY A 39 2.12 -14.46 15.91
N GLY A 40 2.37 -13.16 15.69
CA GLY A 40 3.71 -12.60 15.60
C GLY A 40 4.57 -13.26 14.52
N GLY A 41 5.60 -13.98 14.94
CA GLY A 41 6.52 -14.67 14.03
C GLY A 41 5.87 -15.68 13.09
N LEU A 42 4.73 -16.28 13.47
CA LEU A 42 3.98 -17.17 12.57
C LEU A 42 3.46 -16.41 11.35
N PHE A 43 2.84 -15.24 11.57
CA PHE A 43 2.41 -14.37 10.49
C PHE A 43 3.58 -13.92 9.62
N LEU A 44 4.72 -13.56 10.22
CA LEU A 44 5.92 -13.13 9.49
C LEU A 44 6.46 -14.20 8.56
N ILE A 45 6.52 -15.47 9.02
CA ILE A 45 6.97 -16.60 8.20
C ILE A 45 6.03 -16.81 7.02
N ILE A 46 4.71 -16.85 7.27
CA ILE A 46 3.71 -17.03 6.23
C ILE A 46 3.77 -15.87 5.21
N TYR A 47 3.84 -14.63 5.70
CA TYR A 47 3.95 -13.44 4.86
C TYR A 47 5.20 -13.48 3.98
N LEU A 48 6.36 -13.82 4.52
CA LEU A 48 7.62 -13.91 3.78
C LEU A 48 7.54 -14.99 2.69
N VAL A 49 6.98 -16.17 2.99
CA VAL A 49 6.77 -17.23 1.99
C VAL A 49 5.86 -16.73 0.87
N LEU A 50 4.78 -16.05 1.20
CA LEU A 50 3.84 -15.49 0.22
C LEU A 50 4.50 -14.40 -0.66
N VAL A 51 5.27 -13.50 -0.09
CA VAL A 51 5.98 -12.47 -0.86
C VAL A 51 6.93 -13.12 -1.85
N LEU A 52 7.79 -14.06 -1.39
CA LEU A 52 8.81 -14.70 -2.21
C LEU A 52 8.25 -15.65 -3.30
N THR A 53 7.00 -16.03 -3.21
CA THR A 53 6.35 -16.96 -4.15
C THR A 53 5.25 -16.27 -4.95
N PHE A 54 4.19 -15.92 -4.28
CA PHE A 54 2.98 -15.38 -4.87
C PHE A 54 3.11 -13.89 -5.23
N GLY A 55 3.60 -13.06 -4.31
CA GLY A 55 3.86 -11.64 -4.54
C GLY A 55 4.84 -11.41 -5.67
N PHE A 56 5.95 -12.14 -5.64
CA PHE A 56 6.93 -12.18 -6.72
C PHE A 56 6.29 -12.47 -8.09
N THR A 57 5.40 -13.46 -8.15
CA THR A 57 4.78 -13.90 -9.40
C THR A 57 3.90 -12.80 -10.00
N LEU A 58 3.07 -12.14 -9.20
CA LEU A 58 2.19 -11.07 -9.67
C LEU A 58 2.97 -9.82 -10.04
N LEU A 59 3.92 -9.40 -9.19
CA LEU A 59 4.76 -8.23 -9.43
C LEU A 59 5.57 -8.38 -10.72
N THR A 60 6.19 -9.55 -10.92
CA THR A 60 6.92 -9.87 -12.16
C THR A 60 6.01 -9.78 -13.38
N SER A 61 4.78 -10.32 -13.28
CA SER A 61 3.82 -10.31 -14.38
C SER A 61 3.43 -8.89 -14.77
N ASP A 62 3.03 -8.06 -13.82
CA ASP A 62 2.57 -6.71 -14.07
C ASP A 62 3.69 -5.84 -14.70
N ILE A 63 4.90 -5.89 -14.14
CA ILE A 63 6.04 -5.11 -14.65
C ILE A 63 6.44 -5.58 -16.05
N ALA A 64 6.52 -6.90 -16.29
CA ALA A 64 6.88 -7.46 -17.57
C ALA A 64 5.85 -7.14 -18.67
N ILE A 65 4.54 -7.22 -18.34
CA ILE A 65 3.46 -6.81 -19.25
C ILE A 65 3.63 -5.34 -19.65
N GLY A 66 3.83 -4.45 -18.68
CA GLY A 66 4.04 -3.03 -18.93
C GLY A 66 5.24 -2.78 -19.84
N ARG A 67 6.41 -3.37 -19.52
CA ARG A 67 7.64 -3.19 -20.34
C ARG A 67 7.50 -3.74 -21.74
N ARG A 68 6.88 -4.91 -21.90
CA ARG A 68 6.70 -5.58 -23.21
C ARG A 68 5.71 -4.84 -24.10
N THR A 69 4.62 -4.34 -23.53
CA THR A 69 3.57 -3.67 -24.31
C THR A 69 3.84 -2.18 -24.54
N LYS A 70 4.60 -1.54 -23.65
CA LYS A 70 4.80 -0.07 -23.62
C LYS A 70 3.50 0.71 -23.50
N GLN A 71 2.51 0.14 -22.82
CA GLN A 71 1.18 0.69 -22.62
C GLN A 71 0.80 0.62 -21.14
N SER A 72 -0.09 1.49 -20.70
CA SER A 72 -0.77 1.37 -19.40
C SER A 72 -1.85 0.27 -19.45
N ALA A 73 -2.53 0.02 -18.35
CA ALA A 73 -3.32 -1.21 -18.17
C ALA A 73 -4.30 -1.49 -19.31
N ILE A 74 -5.09 -0.51 -19.77
CA ILE A 74 -6.10 -0.73 -20.84
C ILE A 74 -5.45 -1.13 -22.14
N GLY A 75 -4.44 -0.35 -22.58
CA GLY A 75 -3.71 -0.62 -23.80
C GLY A 75 -2.88 -1.89 -23.74
N ALA A 76 -2.32 -2.21 -22.57
CA ALA A 76 -1.52 -3.41 -22.37
C ALA A 76 -2.32 -4.69 -22.59
N TYR A 77 -3.47 -4.83 -21.93
CA TYR A 77 -4.33 -6.01 -22.09
C TYR A 77 -4.97 -6.09 -23.49
N GLU A 78 -5.34 -4.95 -24.09
CA GLU A 78 -5.80 -4.90 -25.47
C GLU A 78 -4.74 -5.38 -26.45
N LYS A 79 -3.46 -4.95 -26.29
CA LYS A 79 -2.33 -5.35 -27.13
C LYS A 79 -1.94 -6.82 -26.93
N MET A 80 -2.07 -7.34 -25.71
CA MET A 80 -1.88 -8.78 -25.46
C MET A 80 -2.93 -9.61 -26.21
N ARG A 81 -4.20 -9.24 -26.08
CA ARG A 81 -5.30 -9.89 -26.75
C ARG A 81 -6.54 -8.97 -26.80
N PRO A 82 -7.02 -8.54 -27.98
CA PRO A 82 -8.11 -7.54 -28.07
C PRO A 82 -9.36 -7.89 -27.28
N LYS A 83 -9.73 -9.17 -27.21
CA LYS A 83 -10.87 -9.65 -26.44
C LYS A 83 -10.72 -9.44 -24.91
N TRP A 84 -9.50 -9.19 -24.42
CA TRP A 84 -9.21 -8.97 -22.98
C TRP A 84 -9.07 -7.50 -22.59
N LYS A 85 -9.42 -6.58 -23.48
CA LYS A 85 -9.50 -5.14 -23.18
C LYS A 85 -10.34 -4.84 -21.94
N PHE A 86 -11.40 -5.62 -21.70
CA PHE A 86 -12.28 -5.47 -20.52
C PHE A 86 -11.50 -5.63 -19.22
N LEU A 87 -10.51 -6.55 -19.18
CA LEU A 87 -9.65 -6.72 -17.99
C LEU A 87 -8.81 -5.47 -17.74
N GLY A 88 -8.28 -4.85 -18.79
CA GLY A 88 -7.60 -3.56 -18.69
C GLY A 88 -8.51 -2.45 -18.14
N ILE A 89 -9.77 -2.41 -18.56
CA ILE A 89 -10.75 -1.46 -18.03
C ILE A 89 -11.03 -1.71 -16.55
N LEU A 90 -11.23 -2.97 -16.13
CA LEU A 90 -11.42 -3.31 -14.73
C LEU A 90 -10.19 -2.93 -13.89
N THR A 91 -8.98 -3.23 -14.40
CA THR A 91 -7.72 -2.88 -13.76
C THR A 91 -7.56 -1.35 -13.60
N PHE A 92 -7.99 -0.58 -14.59
CA PHE A 92 -7.98 0.89 -14.54
C PHE A 92 -8.99 1.45 -13.52
N LEU A 93 -10.15 0.82 -13.35
CA LEU A 93 -11.16 1.29 -12.39
C LEU A 93 -10.69 1.17 -10.93
N VAL A 94 -9.78 0.26 -10.60
CA VAL A 94 -9.25 0.12 -9.23
C VAL A 94 -8.57 1.40 -8.75
N PRO A 95 -7.52 1.91 -9.40
CA PRO A 95 -6.89 3.16 -8.96
C PRO A 95 -7.84 4.36 -9.04
N VAL A 96 -8.83 4.34 -9.96
CA VAL A 96 -9.87 5.38 -10.02
C VAL A 96 -10.66 5.44 -8.71
N LEU A 97 -11.06 4.30 -8.15
CA LEU A 97 -11.75 4.23 -6.86
C LEU A 97 -10.82 4.56 -5.69
N ILE A 98 -9.63 3.99 -5.67
CA ILE A 98 -8.65 4.21 -4.59
C ILE A 98 -8.33 5.71 -4.44
N MET A 99 -8.13 6.43 -5.55
CA MET A 99 -7.76 7.84 -5.52
C MET A 99 -8.80 8.72 -4.80
N THR A 100 -10.08 8.33 -4.81
CA THR A 100 -11.15 9.10 -4.16
C THR A 100 -11.00 9.18 -2.64
N TYR A 101 -10.53 8.11 -2.00
CA TYR A 101 -10.43 8.02 -0.55
C TYR A 101 -8.99 8.08 -0.02
N TYR A 102 -7.99 7.70 -0.82
CA TYR A 102 -6.61 7.64 -0.36
C TYR A 102 -6.03 9.03 -0.06
N ALA A 103 -6.46 10.06 -0.80
CA ALA A 103 -6.14 11.44 -0.50
C ALA A 103 -6.76 11.94 0.82
N VAL A 104 -7.92 11.40 1.22
CA VAL A 104 -8.55 11.70 2.52
C VAL A 104 -7.70 11.16 3.66
N ILE A 105 -7.23 9.90 3.54
CA ILE A 105 -6.30 9.31 4.52
C ILE A 105 -5.01 10.12 4.62
N GLY A 106 -4.44 10.52 3.47
CA GLY A 106 -3.28 11.41 3.42
C GLY A 106 -3.52 12.75 4.12
N GLY A 107 -4.72 13.29 3.99
CA GLY A 107 -5.17 14.48 4.72
C GLY A 107 -5.21 14.26 6.23
N TRP A 108 -5.73 13.14 6.71
CA TRP A 108 -5.73 12.79 8.14
C TRP A 108 -4.32 12.74 8.72
N ILE A 109 -3.40 12.07 8.01
CA ILE A 109 -1.99 11.98 8.40
C ILE A 109 -1.35 13.38 8.44
N THR A 110 -1.62 14.21 7.44
CA THR A 110 -1.13 15.59 7.38
C THR A 110 -1.65 16.44 8.55
N LYS A 111 -2.94 16.28 8.92
CA LYS A 111 -3.52 16.93 10.10
C LYS A 111 -2.76 16.56 11.37
N TYR A 112 -2.51 15.28 11.59
CA TYR A 112 -1.79 14.82 12.77
C TYR A 112 -0.33 15.30 12.78
N ALA A 113 0.35 15.32 11.64
CA ALA A 113 1.69 15.93 11.56
C ALA A 113 1.66 17.38 12.01
N VAL A 114 0.70 18.19 11.52
CA VAL A 114 0.55 19.60 11.94
C VAL A 114 0.31 19.72 13.44
N VAL A 115 -0.53 18.85 14.02
CA VAL A 115 -0.82 18.84 15.48
C VAL A 115 0.47 18.62 16.29
N TYR A 116 1.30 17.67 15.87
CA TYR A 116 2.58 17.41 16.54
C TYR A 116 3.59 18.54 16.35
N PHE A 117 3.69 19.12 15.15
CA PHE A 117 4.55 20.29 14.88
C PHE A 117 4.13 21.55 15.65
N THR A 118 2.84 21.71 15.91
CA THR A 118 2.31 22.86 16.67
C THR A 118 2.30 22.65 18.18
N GLY A 119 2.85 21.54 18.67
CA GLY A 119 2.96 21.25 20.09
C GLY A 119 1.66 20.80 20.77
N GLN A 120 0.63 20.41 19.98
CA GLN A 120 -0.66 19.95 20.48
C GLN A 120 -0.76 18.43 20.60
N ALA A 121 0.37 17.74 20.80
CA ALA A 121 0.46 16.28 20.85
C ALA A 121 -0.46 15.66 21.91
N GLN A 122 -0.68 16.33 23.05
CA GLN A 122 -1.56 15.84 24.13
C GLN A 122 -3.04 15.81 23.69
N ALA A 123 -3.50 16.79 22.94
CA ALA A 123 -4.85 16.81 22.40
C ALA A 123 -5.10 15.63 21.45
N ALA A 124 -4.10 15.28 20.63
CA ALA A 124 -4.19 14.13 19.72
C ALA A 124 -4.33 12.77 20.42
N ALA A 125 -3.98 12.69 21.72
CA ALA A 125 -4.08 11.47 22.53
C ALA A 125 -5.47 11.27 23.18
N GLU A 126 -6.36 12.26 23.07
CA GLU A 126 -7.74 12.14 23.56
C GLU A 126 -8.54 11.17 22.69
N ASP A 127 -9.36 10.32 23.31
CA ASP A 127 -10.16 9.30 22.63
C ASP A 127 -11.11 9.87 21.56
N SER A 128 -11.66 11.05 21.82
CA SER A 128 -12.60 11.73 20.93
C SER A 128 -11.93 12.53 19.81
N TYR A 129 -10.61 12.77 19.88
CA TYR A 129 -9.93 13.69 18.97
C TYR A 129 -10.08 13.31 17.50
N PHE A 130 -9.79 12.04 17.18
CA PHE A 130 -9.90 11.54 15.80
C PHE A 130 -11.34 11.60 15.29
N THR A 131 -12.31 11.12 16.09
CA THR A 131 -13.72 11.14 15.71
C THR A 131 -14.21 12.57 15.52
N THR A 132 -13.90 13.49 16.44
CA THR A 132 -14.26 14.91 16.32
C THR A 132 -13.65 15.55 15.07
N PHE A 133 -12.41 15.18 14.73
CA PHE A 133 -11.76 15.68 13.53
C PHE A 133 -12.47 15.18 12.26
N ILE A 134 -12.69 13.88 12.09
CA ILE A 134 -13.24 13.31 10.84
C ILE A 134 -14.72 13.67 10.64
N THR A 135 -15.48 13.92 11.73
CA THR A 135 -16.88 14.37 11.66
C THR A 135 -17.03 15.87 11.45
N SER A 136 -15.95 16.64 11.54
CA SER A 136 -15.96 18.07 11.21
C SER A 136 -16.18 18.28 9.70
N PRO A 137 -17.07 19.20 9.28
CA PRO A 137 -17.34 19.42 7.85
C PRO A 137 -16.24 20.15 7.09
N VAL A 138 -15.31 20.81 7.77
CA VAL A 138 -14.31 21.70 7.13
C VAL A 138 -12.91 21.09 7.20
N SER A 139 -12.46 20.75 8.40
CA SER A 139 -11.06 20.38 8.64
C SER A 139 -10.58 19.18 7.80
N PRO A 140 -11.28 18.02 7.74
CA PRO A 140 -10.85 16.89 6.95
C PRO A 140 -10.78 17.21 5.45
N VAL A 141 -11.72 18.00 4.96
CA VAL A 141 -11.75 18.44 3.55
C VAL A 141 -10.53 19.29 3.22
N VAL A 142 -10.21 20.30 4.03
CA VAL A 142 -9.05 21.17 3.79
C VAL A 142 -7.75 20.35 3.73
N PHE A 143 -7.53 19.44 4.67
CA PHE A 143 -6.31 18.61 4.67
C PHE A 143 -6.27 17.60 3.52
N ALA A 144 -7.42 17.02 3.12
CA ALA A 144 -7.50 16.17 1.93
C ALA A 144 -7.16 16.94 0.65
N LEU A 145 -7.69 18.15 0.50
CA LEU A 145 -7.41 19.02 -0.65
C LEU A 145 -5.94 19.44 -0.71
N LEU A 146 -5.32 19.77 0.43
CA LEU A 146 -3.89 20.07 0.51
C LEU A 146 -3.05 18.89 0.07
N PHE A 147 -3.32 17.69 0.59
CA PHE A 147 -2.59 16.48 0.25
C PHE A 147 -2.75 16.11 -1.23
N MET A 148 -3.97 16.19 -1.75
CA MET A 148 -4.26 15.97 -3.18
C MET A 148 -3.54 17.01 -4.06
N GLY A 149 -3.50 18.26 -3.64
CA GLY A 149 -2.80 19.35 -4.35
C GLY A 149 -1.30 19.07 -4.50
N VAL A 150 -0.64 18.61 -3.43
CA VAL A 150 0.78 18.20 -3.46
C VAL A 150 0.99 17.01 -4.40
N THR A 151 0.14 15.99 -4.30
CA THR A 151 0.17 14.83 -5.19
C THR A 151 0.05 15.23 -6.66
N ALA A 152 -0.94 16.07 -6.97
CA ALA A 152 -1.18 16.58 -8.32
C ALA A 152 0.00 17.39 -8.86
N PHE A 153 0.61 18.25 -8.03
CA PHE A 153 1.77 19.02 -8.41
C PHE A 153 2.96 18.15 -8.82
N ILE A 154 3.21 17.06 -8.08
CA ILE A 154 4.31 16.14 -8.38
C ILE A 154 4.04 15.40 -9.70
N VAL A 155 2.84 14.86 -9.91
CA VAL A 155 2.48 14.15 -11.14
C VAL A 155 2.45 15.09 -12.35
N TYR A 156 2.07 16.34 -12.17
CA TYR A 156 2.09 17.37 -13.21
C TYR A 156 3.49 17.60 -13.79
N ASN A 157 4.54 17.51 -12.96
CA ASN A 157 5.93 17.69 -13.39
C ASN A 157 6.47 16.48 -14.19
N GLY A 158 5.75 15.37 -14.25
CA GLY A 158 6.09 14.21 -15.09
C GLY A 158 6.87 13.12 -14.38
N VAL A 159 7.30 12.11 -15.16
CA VAL A 159 7.89 10.90 -14.61
C VAL A 159 9.27 11.17 -14.01
N GLN A 160 10.17 11.80 -14.74
CA GLN A 160 11.55 12.05 -14.28
C GLN A 160 11.64 13.20 -13.28
N ASP A 161 11.14 14.38 -13.67
CA ASP A 161 11.31 15.62 -12.88
C ASP A 161 10.36 15.65 -11.65
N GLY A 162 9.25 14.92 -11.69
CA GLY A 162 8.29 14.78 -10.59
C GLY A 162 8.49 13.49 -9.81
N ILE A 163 7.95 12.39 -10.34
CA ILE A 163 7.82 11.11 -9.63
C ILE A 163 9.18 10.54 -9.21
N GLU A 164 10.10 10.42 -10.17
CA GLU A 164 11.42 9.81 -9.93
C GLU A 164 12.27 10.64 -8.96
N ASN A 165 12.34 11.96 -9.18
CA ASN A 165 13.14 12.84 -8.32
C ASN A 165 12.62 12.85 -6.88
N VAL A 166 11.30 12.91 -6.70
CA VAL A 166 10.67 12.88 -5.37
C VAL A 166 10.93 11.52 -4.71
N SER A 167 10.76 10.41 -5.43
CA SER A 167 10.99 9.06 -4.90
C SER A 167 12.45 8.83 -4.52
N LYS A 168 13.41 9.33 -5.30
CA LYS A 168 14.85 9.23 -5.02
C LYS A 168 15.25 9.89 -3.69
N TRP A 169 14.55 10.92 -3.29
CA TRP A 169 14.81 11.60 -2.02
C TRP A 169 13.95 11.02 -0.89
N MET A 170 12.64 10.84 -1.14
CA MET A 170 11.70 10.40 -0.10
C MET A 170 12.00 9.00 0.42
N MET A 171 12.29 8.04 -0.47
CA MET A 171 12.42 6.64 -0.06
C MET A 171 13.61 6.36 0.86
N PRO A 172 14.84 6.89 0.59
CA PRO A 172 15.94 6.77 1.55
C PRO A 172 15.65 7.46 2.89
N VAL A 173 15.04 8.66 2.87
CA VAL A 173 14.68 9.36 4.11
C VAL A 173 13.64 8.57 4.91
N LEU A 174 12.60 8.05 4.26
CA LEU A 174 11.59 7.19 4.90
C LEU A 174 12.26 5.99 5.57
N LEU A 175 13.15 5.29 4.87
CA LEU A 175 13.86 4.13 5.43
C LEU A 175 14.67 4.50 6.68
N VAL A 176 15.42 5.62 6.62
CA VAL A 176 16.18 6.11 7.79
C VAL A 176 15.25 6.43 8.96
N LEU A 177 14.13 7.12 8.72
CA LEU A 177 13.17 7.46 9.76
C LEU A 177 12.57 6.22 10.41
N VAL A 178 12.15 5.24 9.61
CA VAL A 178 11.61 3.96 10.13
C VAL A 178 12.64 3.24 10.99
N VAL A 179 13.89 3.16 10.54
CA VAL A 179 15.00 2.54 11.32
C VAL A 179 15.22 3.28 12.62
N VAL A 180 15.32 4.61 12.60
CA VAL A 180 15.55 5.43 13.79
C VAL A 180 14.45 5.21 14.83
N ILE A 181 13.19 5.25 14.41
CA ILE A 181 12.04 5.05 15.33
C ILE A 181 12.00 3.59 15.81
N ALA A 182 12.28 2.60 14.95
CA ALA A 182 12.33 1.20 15.35
C ALA A 182 13.41 0.95 16.42
N VAL A 183 14.64 1.44 16.21
CA VAL A 183 15.71 1.35 17.20
C VAL A 183 15.32 2.02 18.52
N TYR A 184 14.73 3.22 18.44
CA TYR A 184 14.24 3.89 19.64
C TYR A 184 13.16 3.08 20.38
N SER A 185 12.21 2.48 19.64
CA SER A 185 11.16 1.64 20.23
C SER A 185 11.70 0.44 21.02
N LEU A 186 12.84 -0.14 20.60
CA LEU A 186 13.49 -1.23 21.32
C LEU A 186 14.07 -0.80 22.67
N THR A 187 14.42 0.47 22.82
CA THR A 187 15.01 1.02 24.08
C THR A 187 13.96 1.42 25.11
N LEU A 188 12.69 1.41 24.75
CA LEU A 188 11.60 1.84 25.64
C LEU A 188 11.45 0.92 26.84
N LYS A 189 11.11 1.52 27.99
CA LYS A 189 10.78 0.84 29.24
C LYS A 189 9.72 1.65 29.97
N HIS A 190 8.66 0.99 30.42
CA HIS A 190 7.59 1.61 31.19
C HIS A 190 7.07 0.64 32.25
N THR A 191 6.73 1.19 33.44
CA THR A 191 6.06 0.46 34.51
C THR A 191 4.65 1.03 34.63
N ASP A 192 3.65 0.18 34.45
CA ASP A 192 2.25 0.59 34.52
C ASP A 192 1.78 0.82 35.98
N ALA A 193 0.55 1.29 36.13
CA ALA A 193 -0.04 1.56 37.45
C ALA A 193 -0.18 0.28 38.31
N SER A 194 -0.16 -0.90 37.72
CA SER A 194 -0.19 -2.20 38.39
C SER A 194 1.18 -2.70 38.83
N GLY A 195 2.26 -1.93 38.55
CA GLY A 195 3.64 -2.30 38.86
C GLY A 195 4.29 -3.24 37.86
N ILE A 196 3.62 -3.55 36.73
CA ILE A 196 4.16 -4.41 35.69
C ILE A 196 5.10 -3.59 34.80
N THR A 197 6.36 -4.01 34.73
CA THR A 197 7.36 -3.37 33.85
C THR A 197 7.45 -4.10 32.52
N ARG A 198 7.22 -3.36 31.43
CA ARG A 198 7.36 -3.84 30.06
C ARG A 198 8.50 -3.11 29.35
N THR A 199 9.19 -3.83 28.46
CA THR A 199 10.31 -3.27 27.68
C THR A 199 10.05 -3.42 26.18
N GLY A 200 10.64 -2.52 25.38
CA GLY A 200 10.58 -2.58 23.93
C GLY A 200 11.18 -3.89 23.39
N TRP A 201 12.23 -4.40 24.04
CA TRP A 201 12.81 -5.69 23.66
C TRP A 201 11.82 -6.87 23.85
N GLN A 202 11.04 -6.88 24.93
CA GLN A 202 9.98 -7.88 25.13
C GLN A 202 8.90 -7.77 24.04
N GLY A 203 8.49 -6.55 23.69
CA GLY A 203 7.55 -6.32 22.57
C GLY A 203 8.11 -6.78 21.23
N PHE A 204 9.40 -6.61 20.99
CA PHE A 204 10.07 -7.10 19.79
C PHE A 204 10.16 -8.63 19.76
N LEU A 205 10.46 -9.26 20.88
CA LEU A 205 10.42 -10.73 20.99
C LEU A 205 9.00 -11.27 20.78
N TYR A 206 7.97 -10.60 21.31
CA TYR A 206 6.57 -10.92 21.03
C TYR A 206 6.27 -10.87 19.52
N TYR A 207 6.75 -9.85 18.82
CA TYR A 207 6.62 -9.72 17.38
C TYR A 207 7.33 -10.84 16.58
N LEU A 208 8.50 -11.28 17.02
CA LEU A 208 9.32 -12.27 16.31
C LEU A 208 8.99 -13.72 16.67
N THR A 209 8.45 -13.97 17.87
CA THR A 209 8.20 -15.33 18.35
C THR A 209 6.94 -15.89 17.69
N PRO A 210 7.04 -17.04 16.98
CA PRO A 210 5.85 -17.69 16.45
C PRO A 210 4.95 -18.17 17.59
N ASN A 211 3.76 -17.61 17.68
CA ASN A 211 2.75 -18.13 18.60
C ASN A 211 1.80 -19.08 17.87
N CYS A 212 1.87 -20.36 18.25
CA CYS A 212 1.04 -21.42 17.70
C CYS A 212 0.00 -21.93 18.72
N GLU A 213 -0.22 -21.22 19.83
CA GLU A 213 -1.22 -21.61 20.83
C GLU A 213 -2.62 -21.58 20.21
N GLY A 214 -3.37 -22.66 20.38
CA GLY A 214 -4.73 -22.81 19.82
C GLY A 214 -4.78 -22.82 18.29
N LEU A 215 -3.66 -23.13 17.59
CA LEU A 215 -3.61 -23.15 16.15
C LEU A 215 -4.43 -24.33 15.59
N SER A 216 -5.67 -24.05 15.18
CA SER A 216 -6.50 -24.97 14.38
C SER A 216 -6.25 -24.78 12.88
N VAL A 217 -6.71 -25.73 12.07
CA VAL A 217 -6.67 -25.59 10.60
C VAL A 217 -7.42 -24.33 10.14
N GLN A 218 -8.57 -24.06 10.74
CA GLN A 218 -9.35 -22.85 10.42
C GLN A 218 -8.58 -21.58 10.78
N ARG A 219 -7.94 -21.53 11.95
CA ARG A 219 -7.10 -20.40 12.35
C ARG A 219 -5.90 -20.20 11.43
N PHE A 220 -5.23 -21.29 11.05
CA PHE A 220 -4.12 -21.22 10.07
C PHE A 220 -4.57 -20.66 8.72
N LEU A 221 -5.71 -21.13 8.19
CA LEU A 221 -6.27 -20.62 6.95
C LEU A 221 -6.61 -19.13 7.05
N GLN A 222 -7.15 -18.67 8.19
CA GLN A 222 -7.42 -17.26 8.41
C GLN A 222 -6.14 -16.43 8.39
N ILE A 223 -5.08 -16.84 9.07
CA ILE A 223 -3.76 -16.19 9.06
C ILE A 223 -3.19 -16.13 7.65
N LEU A 224 -3.30 -17.23 6.90
CA LEU A 224 -2.86 -17.30 5.50
C LEU A 224 -3.59 -16.27 4.63
N LEU A 225 -4.91 -16.15 4.78
CA LEU A 225 -5.73 -15.21 4.01
C LEU A 225 -5.47 -13.74 4.40
N ASP A 226 -5.29 -13.47 5.69
CA ASP A 226 -4.92 -12.15 6.20
C ASP A 226 -3.53 -11.72 5.67
N ALA A 227 -2.56 -12.63 5.66
CA ALA A 227 -1.23 -12.40 5.11
C ALA A 227 -1.26 -12.22 3.58
N MET A 228 -2.05 -13.02 2.85
CA MET A 228 -2.27 -12.85 1.41
C MET A 228 -2.86 -11.47 1.09
N SER A 229 -3.93 -11.11 1.76
CA SER A 229 -4.61 -9.83 1.55
C SER A 229 -3.67 -8.65 1.84
N GLN A 230 -2.86 -8.74 2.90
CA GLN A 230 -1.85 -7.73 3.23
C GLN A 230 -0.77 -7.62 2.15
N MET A 231 -0.18 -8.73 1.72
CA MET A 231 0.86 -8.75 0.70
C MET A 231 0.35 -8.23 -0.64
N PHE A 232 -0.87 -8.59 -1.01
CA PHE A 232 -1.51 -8.19 -2.25
C PHE A 232 -1.70 -6.67 -2.33
N PHE A 233 -2.17 -6.08 -1.22
CA PHE A 233 -2.33 -4.63 -1.10
C PHE A 233 -0.97 -3.91 -1.07
N SER A 234 0.01 -4.44 -0.31
CA SER A 234 1.33 -3.84 -0.13
C SER A 234 2.09 -3.69 -1.46
N LEU A 235 2.15 -4.73 -2.29
CA LEU A 235 2.92 -4.73 -3.53
C LEU A 235 2.28 -3.93 -4.69
N SER A 236 1.12 -3.31 -4.49
CA SER A 236 0.40 -2.54 -5.52
C SER A 236 0.16 -3.32 -6.82
N VAL A 237 -0.07 -4.64 -6.73
CA VAL A 237 -0.30 -5.52 -7.87
C VAL A 237 -1.77 -5.57 -8.29
N SER A 238 -2.03 -5.88 -9.56
CA SER A 238 -3.38 -6.01 -10.15
C SER A 238 -4.26 -4.74 -10.09
N MET A 239 -3.66 -3.58 -9.82
CA MET A 239 -4.31 -2.27 -9.86
C MET A 239 -3.74 -1.37 -10.98
N GLY A 240 -3.00 -1.94 -11.94
CA GLY A 240 -2.49 -1.24 -13.11
C GLY A 240 -1.28 -0.33 -12.86
N ILE A 241 -0.88 -0.10 -11.63
CA ILE A 241 0.26 0.77 -11.28
C ILE A 241 1.56 0.15 -11.77
N MET A 242 1.82 -1.13 -11.44
CA MET A 242 3.05 -1.82 -11.83
C MET A 242 3.13 -2.05 -13.35
N ILE A 243 1.99 -2.21 -14.03
CA ILE A 243 1.91 -2.23 -15.50
C ILE A 243 2.32 -0.86 -16.06
N THR A 244 1.77 0.22 -15.53
CA THR A 244 2.08 1.60 -15.95
C THR A 244 3.56 1.92 -15.73
N TYR A 245 4.09 1.64 -14.55
CA TYR A 245 5.52 1.85 -14.25
C TYR A 245 6.42 0.97 -15.11
N GLY A 246 6.03 -0.30 -15.32
CA GLY A 246 6.69 -1.20 -16.26
C GLY A 246 6.78 -0.63 -17.69
N SER A 247 5.72 0.06 -18.15
CA SER A 247 5.72 0.68 -19.49
C SER A 247 6.77 1.80 -19.65
N TYR A 248 7.18 2.43 -18.55
CA TYR A 248 8.21 3.48 -18.52
C TYR A 248 9.63 2.92 -18.35
N VAL A 249 9.79 1.63 -18.10
CA VAL A 249 11.10 1.00 -17.94
C VAL A 249 11.81 0.91 -19.29
N LYS A 250 13.09 1.31 -19.32
CA LYS A 250 13.92 1.17 -20.52
C LYS A 250 14.18 -0.30 -20.86
N PRO A 251 14.40 -0.64 -22.15
CA PRO A 251 14.66 -2.02 -22.57
C PRO A 251 15.90 -2.66 -21.96
N ASP A 252 16.92 -1.87 -21.63
CA ASP A 252 18.22 -2.28 -21.08
C ASP A 252 18.24 -2.55 -19.58
N VAL A 253 17.13 -2.26 -18.86
CA VAL A 253 17.02 -2.50 -17.42
C VAL A 253 16.84 -3.99 -17.12
N ASP A 254 17.63 -4.53 -16.19
CA ASP A 254 17.49 -5.89 -15.67
C ASP A 254 16.27 -5.99 -14.76
N LEU A 255 15.15 -6.52 -15.29
CA LEU A 255 13.92 -6.67 -14.52
C LEU A 255 14.05 -7.66 -13.36
N ASN A 256 14.91 -8.68 -13.46
CA ASN A 256 15.09 -9.66 -12.38
C ASN A 256 15.66 -8.99 -11.14
N LYS A 257 16.66 -8.12 -11.32
CA LYS A 257 17.22 -7.33 -10.23
C LYS A 257 16.21 -6.31 -9.70
N ALA A 258 15.50 -5.62 -10.60
CA ALA A 258 14.56 -4.59 -10.21
C ALA A 258 13.40 -5.17 -9.37
N VAL A 259 12.77 -6.27 -9.80
CA VAL A 259 11.71 -6.96 -9.05
C VAL A 259 12.21 -7.40 -7.67
N ASN A 260 13.39 -8.03 -7.59
CA ASN A 260 13.96 -8.44 -6.31
C ASN A 260 14.22 -7.24 -5.38
N GLN A 261 14.70 -6.12 -5.91
CA GLN A 261 14.95 -4.91 -5.12
C GLN A 261 13.65 -4.29 -4.59
N ILE A 262 12.58 -4.25 -5.39
CA ILE A 262 11.26 -3.76 -4.97
C ILE A 262 10.70 -4.66 -3.85
N GLU A 263 10.75 -5.98 -4.05
CA GLU A 263 10.28 -6.99 -3.09
C GLU A 263 11.00 -6.90 -1.75
N ILE A 264 12.33 -6.78 -1.76
CA ILE A 264 13.16 -6.64 -0.55
C ILE A 264 12.87 -5.30 0.14
N PHE A 265 12.72 -4.22 -0.61
CA PHE A 265 12.48 -2.90 -0.05
C PHE A 265 11.12 -2.84 0.66
N ASP A 266 10.05 -3.29 0.00
CA ASP A 266 8.69 -3.31 0.57
C ASP A 266 8.62 -4.20 1.82
N THR A 267 9.10 -5.44 1.71
CA THR A 267 9.12 -6.40 2.83
C THR A 267 9.98 -5.89 4.00
N GLY A 268 11.13 -5.30 3.69
CA GLY A 268 12.02 -4.73 4.70
C GLY A 268 11.37 -3.58 5.45
N VAL A 269 10.70 -2.67 4.75
CA VAL A 269 9.97 -1.56 5.38
C VAL A 269 8.77 -2.07 6.19
N ALA A 270 8.00 -3.04 5.69
CA ALA A 270 6.90 -3.65 6.44
C ALA A 270 7.40 -4.29 7.75
N PHE A 271 8.48 -5.07 7.68
CA PHE A 271 9.11 -5.66 8.86
C PHE A 271 9.59 -4.61 9.86
N LEU A 272 10.28 -3.57 9.40
CA LEU A 272 10.76 -2.48 10.25
C LEU A 272 9.61 -1.66 10.84
N ALA A 273 8.50 -1.48 10.12
CA ALA A 273 7.29 -0.84 10.64
C ALA A 273 6.67 -1.65 11.78
N GLY A 274 6.63 -2.99 11.66
CA GLY A 274 6.26 -3.87 12.77
C GLY A 274 7.19 -3.72 13.98
N ALA A 275 8.51 -3.68 13.76
CA ALA A 275 9.52 -3.46 14.79
C ALA A 275 9.47 -2.04 15.39
N MET A 276 8.95 -1.07 14.67
CA MET A 276 8.73 0.30 15.14
C MET A 276 7.49 0.42 16.04
N ILE A 277 6.39 -0.21 15.63
CA ILE A 277 5.07 0.02 16.22
C ILE A 277 4.77 -0.97 17.34
N ILE A 278 4.98 -2.27 17.10
CA ILE A 278 4.58 -3.32 18.05
C ILE A 278 5.31 -3.17 19.40
N PRO A 279 6.65 -2.98 19.47
CA PRO A 279 7.33 -2.75 20.74
C PRO A 279 6.83 -1.52 21.48
N ALA A 280 6.58 -0.41 20.77
CA ALA A 280 6.11 0.82 21.38
C ALA A 280 4.71 0.64 22.00
N VAL A 281 3.77 0.06 21.27
CA VAL A 281 2.41 -0.21 21.78
C VAL A 281 2.45 -1.22 22.93
N TYR A 282 3.25 -2.29 22.80
CA TYR A 282 3.41 -3.31 23.86
C TYR A 282 3.88 -2.72 25.18
N VAL A 283 4.84 -1.80 25.14
CA VAL A 283 5.39 -1.18 26.36
C VAL A 283 4.34 -0.37 27.13
N PHE A 284 3.53 0.42 26.42
CA PHE A 284 2.60 1.36 27.08
C PHE A 284 1.17 0.84 27.22
N SER A 285 0.73 -0.05 26.34
CA SER A 285 -0.66 -0.52 26.26
C SER A 285 -0.82 -2.04 26.30
N GLY A 286 0.28 -2.78 26.37
CA GLY A 286 0.24 -4.25 26.27
C GLY A 286 -0.23 -4.73 24.89
N THR A 287 -0.60 -6.00 24.81
CA THR A 287 -1.09 -6.63 23.56
C THR A 287 -2.48 -6.13 23.16
N GLU A 288 -3.27 -5.66 24.13
CA GLU A 288 -4.64 -5.15 23.91
C GLU A 288 -4.67 -3.77 23.23
N GLY A 289 -3.56 -3.03 23.25
CA GLY A 289 -3.43 -1.71 22.64
C GLY A 289 -3.35 -1.70 21.11
N MET A 290 -3.27 -2.88 20.48
CA MET A 290 -3.19 -3.00 19.02
C MET A 290 -4.56 -2.81 18.37
N GLY A 291 -4.93 -1.55 18.13
CA GLY A 291 -6.13 -1.21 17.36
C GLY A 291 -6.06 -1.65 15.91
N ALA A 292 -7.21 -1.90 15.29
CA ALA A 292 -7.31 -2.25 13.88
C ALA A 292 -7.39 -1.02 12.97
N GLY A 293 -6.76 -1.08 11.80
CA GLY A 293 -6.88 -0.06 10.77
C GLY A 293 -6.49 1.36 11.24
N PRO A 294 -7.29 2.39 10.89
CA PRO A 294 -7.01 3.77 11.28
C PRO A 294 -6.86 3.99 12.79
N SER A 295 -7.56 3.19 13.60
CA SER A 295 -7.51 3.28 15.07
C SER A 295 -6.10 3.09 15.62
N LEU A 296 -5.28 2.21 15.03
CA LEU A 296 -3.88 2.06 15.45
C LEU A 296 -3.11 3.38 15.29
N MET A 297 -3.22 4.01 14.14
CA MET A 297 -2.44 5.21 13.79
C MET A 297 -2.95 6.48 14.47
N PHE A 298 -4.27 6.65 14.57
CA PHE A 298 -4.88 7.91 14.97
C PHE A 298 -5.43 7.93 16.42
N VAL A 299 -5.48 6.77 17.09
CA VAL A 299 -5.92 6.66 18.49
C VAL A 299 -4.85 6.02 19.36
N SER A 300 -4.40 4.78 19.03
CA SER A 300 -3.46 4.04 19.87
C SER A 300 -2.07 4.69 19.92
N LEU A 301 -1.47 4.98 18.76
CA LEU A 301 -0.13 5.57 18.71
C LEU A 301 -0.03 6.97 19.32
N PRO A 302 -0.96 7.90 19.13
CA PRO A 302 -0.94 9.18 19.86
C PRO A 302 -0.93 9.03 21.37
N LYS A 303 -1.67 8.06 21.95
CA LYS A 303 -1.63 7.76 23.39
C LYS A 303 -0.25 7.24 23.82
N VAL A 304 0.34 6.36 23.02
CA VAL A 304 1.69 5.84 23.27
C VAL A 304 2.69 7.00 23.26
N PHE A 305 2.63 7.90 22.28
CA PHE A 305 3.51 9.06 22.22
C PHE A 305 3.28 10.04 23.37
N ALA A 306 2.02 10.25 23.80
CA ALA A 306 1.74 11.07 24.96
C ALA A 306 2.33 10.48 26.26
N ALA A 307 2.28 9.15 26.42
CA ALA A 307 2.87 8.44 27.55
C ALA A 307 4.40 8.51 27.57
N MET A 308 5.07 8.70 26.42
CA MET A 308 6.51 8.95 26.32
C MET A 308 6.93 10.37 26.76
N GLY A 309 6.00 11.28 27.06
CA GLY A 309 6.28 12.66 27.44
C GLY A 309 6.91 13.49 26.31
N LYS A 310 7.93 14.30 26.64
CA LYS A 310 8.58 15.18 25.63
C LYS A 310 9.21 14.42 24.46
N ALA A 311 9.82 13.26 24.71
CA ALA A 311 10.38 12.42 23.66
C ALA A 311 9.28 11.94 22.68
N GLY A 312 8.10 11.65 23.19
CA GLY A 312 6.97 11.20 22.35
C GLY A 312 6.47 12.25 21.36
N THR A 313 6.54 13.54 21.69
CA THR A 313 6.22 14.60 20.72
C THR A 313 7.19 14.54 19.54
N PHE A 314 8.49 14.40 19.78
CA PHE A 314 9.50 14.29 18.73
C PHE A 314 9.33 13.00 17.90
N VAL A 315 9.12 11.86 18.55
CA VAL A 315 8.85 10.57 17.89
C VAL A 315 7.58 10.66 17.04
N GLY A 316 6.53 11.29 17.55
CA GLY A 316 5.30 11.51 16.80
C GLY A 316 5.50 12.36 15.54
N ILE A 317 6.33 13.43 15.60
CA ILE A 317 6.72 14.19 14.42
C ILE A 317 7.38 13.28 13.39
N LEU A 318 8.42 12.52 13.79
CA LEU A 318 9.13 11.63 12.88
C LEU A 318 8.20 10.57 12.28
N PHE A 319 7.30 10.01 13.10
CA PHE A 319 6.32 9.01 12.68
C PHE A 319 5.35 9.56 11.63
N PHE A 320 4.71 10.70 11.89
CA PHE A 320 3.75 11.27 10.94
C PHE A 320 4.41 11.81 9.67
N VAL A 321 5.66 12.29 9.73
CA VAL A 321 6.44 12.61 8.53
C VAL A 321 6.71 11.35 7.70
N THR A 322 7.08 10.25 8.35
CA THR A 322 7.25 8.94 7.69
C THR A 322 5.96 8.48 7.03
N ALA A 323 4.82 8.62 7.74
CA ALA A 323 3.50 8.26 7.23
C ALA A 323 3.08 9.14 6.04
N ILE A 324 3.39 10.46 6.06
CA ILE A 324 3.18 11.34 4.90
C ILE A 324 3.96 10.82 3.69
N PHE A 325 5.24 10.49 3.85
CA PHE A 325 6.07 10.00 2.73
C PHE A 325 5.53 8.69 2.16
N ALA A 326 5.18 7.72 3.00
CA ALA A 326 4.59 6.45 2.59
C ALA A 326 3.26 6.65 1.84
N THR A 327 2.39 7.52 2.35
CA THR A 327 1.09 7.78 1.73
C THR A 327 1.23 8.57 0.43
N LEU A 328 2.10 9.57 0.41
CA LEU A 328 2.31 10.45 -0.74
C LEU A 328 2.91 9.69 -1.93
N SER A 329 3.92 8.82 -1.71
CA SER A 329 4.52 8.01 -2.77
C SER A 329 3.52 7.07 -3.43
N SER A 330 2.65 6.44 -2.65
CA SER A 330 1.56 5.60 -3.18
C SER A 330 0.50 6.43 -3.91
N CYS A 331 0.10 7.58 -3.35
CA CYS A 331 -0.90 8.46 -3.97
C CYS A 331 -0.43 9.00 -5.33
N ILE A 332 0.86 9.36 -5.45
CA ILE A 332 1.50 9.74 -6.70
C ILE A 332 1.37 8.61 -7.73
N SER A 333 1.64 7.39 -7.35
CA SER A 333 1.60 6.21 -8.22
C SER A 333 0.20 5.89 -8.70
N VAL A 334 -0.79 6.01 -7.82
CA VAL A 334 -2.23 5.85 -8.15
C VAL A 334 -2.65 6.91 -9.18
N LEU A 335 -2.36 8.19 -8.93
CA LEU A 335 -2.72 9.27 -9.85
C LEU A 335 -1.99 9.16 -11.18
N GLU A 336 -0.73 8.72 -11.18
CA GLU A 336 0.05 8.50 -12.41
C GLU A 336 -0.55 7.36 -13.24
N SER A 337 -0.96 6.24 -12.63
CA SER A 337 -1.61 5.15 -13.34
C SER A 337 -2.90 5.62 -14.04
N ILE A 338 -3.70 6.44 -13.38
CA ILE A 338 -4.92 7.01 -13.97
C ILE A 338 -4.55 7.97 -15.10
N THR A 339 -3.57 8.85 -14.87
CA THR A 339 -3.12 9.84 -15.84
C THR A 339 -2.62 9.17 -17.12
N ALA A 340 -1.79 8.13 -17.01
CA ALA A 340 -1.25 7.39 -18.15
C ALA A 340 -2.37 6.76 -19.01
N ASN A 341 -3.29 6.04 -18.38
CA ASN A 341 -4.44 5.45 -19.09
C ASN A 341 -5.29 6.51 -19.78
N CYS A 342 -5.59 7.63 -19.12
CA CYS A 342 -6.36 8.72 -19.72
C CYS A 342 -5.62 9.40 -20.88
N MET A 343 -4.30 9.59 -20.77
CA MET A 343 -3.50 10.13 -21.87
C MET A 343 -3.51 9.23 -23.09
N GLU A 344 -3.43 7.91 -22.89
CA GLU A 344 -3.47 6.93 -23.98
C GLU A 344 -4.85 6.87 -24.64
N ILE A 345 -5.95 6.84 -23.85
CA ILE A 345 -7.32 6.76 -24.38
C ILE A 345 -7.73 8.04 -25.12
N PHE A 346 -7.48 9.19 -24.51
CA PHE A 346 -7.95 10.48 -25.03
C PHE A 346 -6.91 11.20 -25.88
N HIS A 347 -5.73 10.59 -26.11
CA HIS A 347 -4.58 11.20 -26.82
C HIS A 347 -4.27 12.62 -26.32
N ALA A 348 -4.43 12.84 -25.03
CA ALA A 348 -4.29 14.14 -24.39
C ALA A 348 -2.90 14.40 -23.82
N GLY A 349 -2.50 15.65 -23.75
CA GLY A 349 -1.22 16.03 -23.13
C GLY A 349 -1.27 15.91 -21.59
N ARG A 350 -0.16 15.47 -20.97
CA ARG A 350 -0.02 15.24 -19.51
C ARG A 350 -0.58 16.39 -18.66
N ARG A 351 -0.14 17.63 -18.90
CA ARG A 351 -0.53 18.77 -18.08
C ARG A 351 -2.05 18.97 -18.04
N LYS A 352 -2.70 18.89 -19.21
CA LYS A 352 -4.16 19.03 -19.33
C LYS A 352 -4.86 17.88 -18.60
N THR A 353 -4.40 16.64 -18.79
CA THR A 353 -4.97 15.45 -18.16
C THR A 353 -4.86 15.53 -16.64
N VAL A 354 -3.67 15.85 -16.10
CA VAL A 354 -3.48 15.98 -14.65
C VAL A 354 -4.36 17.07 -14.05
N LEU A 355 -4.49 18.23 -14.69
CA LEU A 355 -5.34 19.32 -14.17
C LEU A 355 -6.81 18.90 -14.11
N ILE A 356 -7.33 18.23 -15.16
CA ILE A 356 -8.73 17.76 -15.18
C ILE A 356 -8.94 16.69 -14.11
N LEU A 357 -8.05 15.69 -14.03
CA LEU A 357 -8.14 14.63 -13.03
C LEU A 357 -8.03 15.20 -11.61
N SER A 358 -7.12 16.15 -11.39
CA SER A 358 -6.98 16.81 -10.08
C SER A 358 -8.28 17.51 -9.67
N ALA A 359 -8.94 18.24 -10.57
CA ALA A 359 -10.21 18.89 -10.26
C ALA A 359 -11.30 17.86 -9.90
N ILE A 360 -11.37 16.74 -10.64
CA ILE A 360 -12.30 15.65 -10.34
C ILE A 360 -12.02 15.04 -8.98
N TYR A 361 -10.74 14.72 -8.67
CA TYR A 361 -10.38 14.07 -7.40
C TYR A 361 -10.39 15.02 -6.21
N LEU A 362 -10.18 16.31 -6.38
CA LEU A 362 -10.44 17.31 -5.33
C LEU A 362 -11.92 17.26 -4.91
N ALA A 363 -12.84 17.26 -5.89
CA ALA A 363 -14.29 17.15 -5.60
C ALA A 363 -14.65 15.78 -5.00
N ALA A 364 -14.15 14.69 -5.56
CA ALA A 364 -14.43 13.33 -5.07
C ALA A 364 -13.90 13.12 -3.64
N SER A 365 -12.67 13.55 -3.34
CA SER A 365 -12.09 13.45 -1.99
C SER A 365 -12.86 14.31 -0.99
N ALA A 366 -13.36 15.48 -1.38
CA ALA A 366 -14.22 16.29 -0.52
C ALA A 366 -15.53 15.55 -0.18
N ILE A 367 -16.17 14.90 -1.14
CA ILE A 367 -17.38 14.09 -0.92
C ILE A 367 -17.10 12.93 0.04
N ILE A 368 -16.00 12.20 -0.17
CA ILE A 368 -15.60 11.09 0.70
C ILE A 368 -15.28 11.57 2.12
N ALA A 369 -14.57 12.71 2.25
CA ALA A 369 -14.27 13.29 3.57
C ALA A 369 -15.54 13.71 4.32
N LEU A 370 -16.54 14.22 3.60
CA LEU A 370 -17.86 14.59 4.15
C LEU A 370 -18.75 13.36 4.43
N GLY A 371 -18.34 12.17 4.02
CA GLY A 371 -19.03 10.90 4.32
C GLY A 371 -19.09 10.56 5.81
N TYR A 372 -18.27 11.20 6.65
CA TYR A 372 -18.31 11.08 8.10
C TYR A 372 -19.18 12.16 8.77
N SER A 373 -19.73 13.12 8.02
CA SER A 373 -20.51 14.24 8.52
C SER A 373 -21.79 14.49 7.70
N ILE A 374 -21.71 15.31 6.64
CA ILE A 374 -22.89 15.75 5.86
C ILE A 374 -23.48 14.60 5.03
N PHE A 375 -22.63 13.76 4.44
CA PHE A 375 -23.04 12.61 3.62
C PHE A 375 -22.92 11.29 4.39
N TYR A 376 -23.15 11.33 5.70
CA TYR A 376 -23.04 10.14 6.54
C TYR A 376 -24.01 9.05 6.08
N VAL A 377 -23.44 7.89 5.80
CA VAL A 377 -24.17 6.66 5.46
C VAL A 377 -23.43 5.45 6.00
N GLU A 378 -24.14 4.55 6.64
CA GLU A 378 -23.60 3.25 7.07
C GLU A 378 -24.23 2.13 6.27
N VAL A 379 -23.38 1.25 5.73
CA VAL A 379 -23.81 0.08 4.96
C VAL A 379 -23.15 -1.17 5.54
N LYS A 380 -23.93 -2.21 5.75
CA LYS A 380 -23.39 -3.53 6.07
C LYS A 380 -22.82 -4.15 4.80
N LEU A 381 -21.52 -4.38 4.80
CA LEU A 381 -20.80 -4.96 3.66
C LEU A 381 -20.95 -6.49 3.63
N PRO A 382 -20.79 -7.14 2.47
CA PRO A 382 -20.94 -8.60 2.34
C PRO A 382 -20.00 -9.42 3.23
N ASN A 383 -18.82 -8.90 3.58
CA ASN A 383 -17.89 -9.50 4.52
C ASN A 383 -18.32 -9.36 6.01
N GLY A 384 -19.50 -8.79 6.26
CA GLY A 384 -20.06 -8.61 7.60
C GLY A 384 -19.64 -7.33 8.33
N SER A 385 -18.66 -6.58 7.84
CA SER A 385 -18.28 -5.28 8.42
C SER A 385 -19.33 -4.20 8.12
N VAL A 386 -19.36 -3.16 8.94
CA VAL A 386 -20.14 -1.94 8.71
C VAL A 386 -19.18 -0.86 8.29
N GLY A 387 -19.48 -0.16 7.20
CA GLY A 387 -18.61 0.85 6.64
C GLY A 387 -19.35 2.08 6.13
N GLN A 388 -18.63 3.21 6.14
CA GLN A 388 -19.06 4.48 5.55
C GLN A 388 -18.54 4.60 4.11
N LEU A 389 -18.72 5.76 3.44
CA LEU A 389 -18.35 5.95 2.04
C LEU A 389 -16.89 5.54 1.74
N LEU A 390 -15.93 5.89 2.60
CA LEU A 390 -14.53 5.50 2.44
C LEU A 390 -14.39 3.99 2.44
N ASP A 391 -14.98 3.33 3.44
CA ASP A 391 -14.88 1.88 3.62
C ASP A 391 -15.56 1.11 2.48
N ILE A 392 -16.66 1.67 1.93
CA ILE A 392 -17.34 1.11 0.75
C ILE A 392 -16.43 1.15 -0.47
N MET A 393 -15.75 2.29 -0.72
CA MET A 393 -14.81 2.42 -1.85
C MET A 393 -13.61 1.50 -1.70
N ASP A 394 -13.06 1.41 -0.49
CA ASP A 394 -11.96 0.49 -0.15
C ASP A 394 -12.38 -0.97 -0.34
N TYR A 395 -13.54 -1.35 0.15
CA TYR A 395 -14.07 -2.71 0.01
C TYR A 395 -14.27 -3.10 -1.46
N ILE A 396 -14.91 -2.25 -2.26
CA ILE A 396 -15.14 -2.52 -3.69
C ILE A 396 -13.81 -2.66 -4.42
N SER A 397 -12.87 -1.73 -4.23
CA SER A 397 -11.60 -1.74 -4.94
C SER A 397 -10.68 -2.87 -4.48
N ASN A 398 -10.42 -2.98 -3.17
CA ASN A 398 -9.39 -3.86 -2.64
C ASN A 398 -9.89 -5.27 -2.34
N SER A 399 -11.11 -5.40 -1.79
CA SER A 399 -11.63 -6.71 -1.37
C SER A 399 -12.33 -7.46 -2.50
N VAL A 400 -12.95 -6.76 -3.45
CA VAL A 400 -13.70 -7.39 -4.55
C VAL A 400 -12.96 -7.33 -5.88
N MET A 401 -12.66 -6.12 -6.37
CA MET A 401 -12.13 -5.96 -7.73
C MET A 401 -10.70 -6.52 -7.87
N MET A 402 -9.80 -6.19 -6.96
CA MET A 402 -8.39 -6.59 -7.10
C MET A 402 -8.21 -8.12 -7.11
N PRO A 403 -8.77 -8.93 -6.18
CA PRO A 403 -8.65 -10.38 -6.25
C PRO A 403 -9.27 -10.97 -7.53
N PHE A 404 -10.40 -10.41 -7.98
CA PHE A 404 -11.04 -10.84 -9.23
C PHE A 404 -10.17 -10.55 -10.46
N ILE A 405 -9.59 -9.36 -10.55
CA ILE A 405 -8.67 -8.96 -11.63
C ILE A 405 -7.43 -9.84 -11.62
N ALA A 406 -6.85 -10.10 -10.45
CA ALA A 406 -5.69 -10.97 -10.31
C ALA A 406 -5.99 -12.40 -10.76
N LEU A 407 -7.17 -12.94 -10.40
CA LEU A 407 -7.63 -14.23 -10.89
C LEU A 407 -7.66 -14.27 -12.42
N LEU A 408 -8.31 -13.31 -13.05
CA LEU A 408 -8.41 -13.24 -14.50
C LEU A 408 -7.05 -13.01 -15.17
N SER A 409 -6.19 -12.18 -14.59
CA SER A 409 -4.84 -11.93 -15.09
C SER A 409 -3.98 -13.20 -15.04
N THR A 410 -4.04 -13.94 -13.94
CA THR A 410 -3.30 -15.21 -13.80
C THR A 410 -3.80 -16.27 -14.78
N LEU A 411 -5.11 -16.35 -15.04
CA LEU A 411 -5.67 -17.23 -16.07
C LEU A 411 -5.23 -16.81 -17.48
N LEU A 412 -5.25 -15.51 -17.79
CA LEU A 412 -4.78 -14.99 -19.07
C LEU A 412 -3.31 -15.34 -19.31
N ILE A 413 -2.43 -15.06 -18.34
CA ILE A 413 -1.00 -15.25 -18.48
C ILE A 413 -0.63 -16.74 -18.40
N GLY A 414 -1.22 -17.47 -17.46
CA GLY A 414 -0.88 -18.87 -17.19
C GLY A 414 -1.34 -19.86 -18.26
N TRP A 415 -2.52 -19.60 -18.88
CA TRP A 415 -3.17 -20.56 -19.76
C TRP A 415 -3.38 -20.09 -21.19
N ILE A 416 -3.66 -18.79 -21.39
CA ILE A 416 -4.00 -18.25 -22.72
C ILE A 416 -2.77 -17.71 -23.44
N MET A 417 -1.97 -16.86 -22.77
CA MET A 417 -0.75 -16.28 -23.34
C MET A 417 0.47 -17.19 -23.14
N THR A 418 0.39 -18.14 -22.22
CA THR A 418 1.44 -18.98 -21.64
C THR A 418 2.45 -18.18 -20.80
N PRO A 419 3.05 -18.80 -19.76
CA PRO A 419 4.03 -18.13 -18.90
C PRO A 419 5.26 -17.61 -19.65
N ASP A 420 5.55 -18.18 -20.81
CA ASP A 420 6.69 -17.77 -21.64
C ASP A 420 6.56 -16.33 -22.15
N TYR A 421 5.32 -15.82 -22.26
CA TYR A 421 5.10 -14.39 -22.57
C TYR A 421 5.81 -13.45 -21.59
N VAL A 422 5.81 -13.76 -20.32
CA VAL A 422 6.50 -12.98 -19.27
C VAL A 422 7.97 -13.40 -19.17
N ILE A 423 8.25 -14.71 -19.24
CA ILE A 423 9.60 -15.26 -19.10
C ILE A 423 10.54 -14.69 -20.18
N ASP A 424 10.09 -14.64 -21.44
CA ASP A 424 10.87 -14.08 -22.55
C ASP A 424 11.23 -12.60 -22.32
N GLU A 425 10.31 -11.86 -21.69
CA GLU A 425 10.57 -10.46 -21.35
C GLU A 425 11.55 -10.33 -20.19
N MET A 426 11.52 -11.25 -19.23
CA MET A 426 12.46 -11.29 -18.10
C MET A 426 13.88 -11.71 -18.52
N GLU A 427 14.01 -12.47 -19.61
CA GLU A 427 15.29 -12.97 -20.17
C GLU A 427 15.74 -12.17 -21.41
N ARG A 428 15.09 -11.04 -21.71
CA ARG A 428 15.20 -10.30 -22.99
C ARG A 428 16.63 -9.88 -23.38
N ASN A 429 17.44 -9.45 -22.39
CA ASN A 429 18.81 -8.99 -22.66
C ASN A 429 19.86 -10.07 -22.31
N GLY A 430 19.46 -11.33 -22.20
CA GLY A 430 20.32 -12.44 -21.80
C GLY A 430 20.42 -12.61 -20.28
N GLU A 431 19.56 -11.95 -19.51
CA GLU A 431 19.48 -12.17 -18.06
C GLU A 431 18.97 -13.57 -17.75
N HIS A 432 19.44 -14.11 -16.62
CA HIS A 432 19.01 -15.41 -16.15
C HIS A 432 17.86 -15.31 -15.16
N PHE A 433 16.66 -15.77 -15.52
CA PHE A 433 15.49 -15.79 -14.64
C PHE A 433 15.54 -16.98 -13.68
N ARG A 434 16.24 -16.82 -12.55
CA ARG A 434 16.49 -17.91 -11.58
C ARG A 434 15.21 -18.58 -11.04
N ARG A 435 14.15 -17.81 -10.81
CA ARG A 435 12.86 -18.30 -10.28
C ARG A 435 11.87 -18.75 -11.37
N LYS A 436 12.32 -19.02 -12.60
CA LYS A 436 11.50 -19.41 -13.77
C LYS A 436 10.59 -20.60 -13.53
N LYS A 437 11.09 -21.67 -12.89
CA LYS A 437 10.28 -22.88 -12.56
C LYS A 437 9.18 -22.54 -11.56
N LEU A 438 9.53 -21.81 -10.50
CA LEU A 438 8.57 -21.34 -9.49
C LEU A 438 7.50 -20.48 -10.15
N TYR A 439 7.88 -19.50 -10.97
CA TYR A 439 6.97 -18.62 -11.69
C TYR A 439 5.93 -19.42 -12.51
N ARG A 440 6.38 -20.42 -13.28
CA ARG A 440 5.48 -21.26 -14.10
C ARG A 440 4.45 -22.01 -13.26
N VAL A 441 4.86 -22.58 -12.14
CA VAL A 441 3.93 -23.32 -11.23
C VAL A 441 2.97 -22.36 -10.58
N MET A 442 3.48 -21.26 -10.06
CA MET A 442 2.67 -20.24 -9.36
C MET A 442 1.61 -19.64 -10.29
N ILE A 443 2.00 -19.13 -11.46
CA ILE A 443 1.08 -18.41 -12.34
C ILE A 443 0.00 -19.33 -12.96
N ARG A 444 0.31 -20.62 -13.18
CA ARG A 444 -0.63 -21.55 -13.79
C ARG A 444 -1.59 -22.18 -12.77
N TYR A 445 -1.11 -22.54 -11.61
CA TYR A 445 -1.86 -23.43 -10.70
C TYR A 445 -2.14 -22.78 -9.36
N VAL A 446 -1.11 -22.30 -8.68
CA VAL A 446 -1.24 -21.83 -7.29
C VAL A 446 -1.95 -20.49 -7.21
N ALA A 447 -1.49 -19.50 -7.98
CA ALA A 447 -2.03 -18.15 -7.92
C ALA A 447 -3.53 -18.07 -8.31
N PRO A 448 -4.01 -18.73 -9.38
CA PRO A 448 -5.45 -18.71 -9.68
C PRO A 448 -6.31 -19.30 -8.55
N VAL A 449 -5.87 -20.40 -7.92
CA VAL A 449 -6.62 -21.00 -6.81
C VAL A 449 -6.63 -20.08 -5.60
N MET A 450 -5.48 -19.52 -5.23
CA MET A 450 -5.36 -18.59 -4.11
C MET A 450 -6.22 -17.33 -4.33
N MET A 451 -6.23 -16.78 -5.54
CA MET A 451 -7.05 -15.62 -5.87
C MET A 451 -8.55 -15.93 -5.84
N LEU A 452 -8.94 -17.12 -6.29
CA LEU A 452 -10.34 -17.55 -6.20
C LEU A 452 -10.79 -17.64 -4.73
N VAL A 453 -9.97 -18.26 -3.88
CA VAL A 453 -10.28 -18.40 -2.45
C VAL A 453 -10.36 -17.02 -1.78
N LEU A 454 -9.39 -16.13 -2.04
CA LEU A 454 -9.41 -14.77 -1.50
C LEU A 454 -10.64 -13.97 -1.97
N PHE A 455 -11.01 -14.09 -3.23
CA PHE A 455 -12.20 -13.44 -3.78
C PHE A 455 -13.51 -13.95 -3.13
N LEU A 456 -13.65 -15.28 -2.98
CA LEU A 456 -14.83 -15.87 -2.37
C LEU A 456 -14.96 -15.53 -0.88
N GLN A 457 -13.84 -15.47 -0.16
CA GLN A 457 -13.82 -15.05 1.24
C GLN A 457 -14.18 -13.55 1.38
N SER A 458 -13.56 -12.69 0.58
CA SER A 458 -13.80 -11.24 0.68
C SER A 458 -15.22 -10.85 0.27
N THR A 459 -15.88 -11.64 -0.56
CA THR A 459 -17.30 -11.45 -0.92
C THR A 459 -18.27 -12.10 0.08
N GLY A 460 -17.77 -12.76 1.15
CA GLY A 460 -18.60 -13.40 2.16
C GLY A 460 -19.26 -14.73 1.69
N ILE A 461 -18.82 -15.29 0.56
CA ILE A 461 -19.33 -16.57 0.04
C ILE A 461 -18.70 -17.74 0.82
N LEU A 462 -17.42 -17.59 1.19
CA LEU A 462 -16.73 -18.50 2.13
C LEU A 462 -16.64 -17.76 3.47
N SER A 463 -17.60 -18.02 4.35
CA SER A 463 -17.63 -17.53 5.74
C SER A 463 -17.25 -18.63 6.71
#